data_f80781928b6ecf3a2f2558fa2910cb32
#
_entry.id   f80781928b6ecf3a2f2558fa2910cb32
#
_cell.length_a   1.000
_cell.length_b   1.000
_cell.length_c   1.000
_cell.angle_alpha   90.00
_cell.angle_beta   90.00
_cell.angle_gamma   90.00
#
_symmetry.space_group_name_H-M   'P 1'
#
loop_
_entity.id
_entity.type
_entity.pdbx_description
1 polymer ?
#
loop_
_entity_poly.entity_id
_entity_poly.type
_entity_poly.pdbx_seq_one_letter_code
_entity_poly.pdbx_strand_id
1 'polypeptide(L)'
;MLNIPSIQQTMSVFVAKELSEVLNTKVVIGRINIGLLNRIIIDDVLLDDQSGQEMLKVTRLSAKFDIMPFFKGKISISSVQLFGFNIDLRKETPESPPNFKFVLDAFASKDTVKRESSLDLRINSILIRRGRMSYHVLSEQETPGKFNAKHIQLQNIIANISLKALSKDSLNLGIKRLSLDEKASGFSLKKMSLKLVANDKQTNIDNFTIELPETSLKLDTIHLEYDSLKAFDRFTEQVHFSFRLSLIHISEPTRHA
;
A
#
# COMPACT_ATOMS: atom_id res chain seq x y z
N MET A 1 26.84 -5.88 17.31
CA MET A 1 25.48 -5.35 17.59
C MET A 1 25.56 -4.39 18.75
N LEU A 2 25.39 -3.10 18.51
CA LEU A 2 25.26 -2.12 19.60
C LEU A 2 23.80 -2.17 20.09
N ASN A 3 23.53 -3.10 20.98
CA ASN A 3 22.25 -3.22 21.65
C ASN A 3 22.32 -2.42 22.95
N ILE A 4 22.35 -1.09 22.83
CA ILE A 4 22.33 -0.18 23.99
C ILE A 4 20.86 0.32 24.10
N PRO A 5 20.06 -0.22 25.04
CA PRO A 5 18.64 0.10 25.16
C PRO A 5 18.34 1.59 25.25
N SER A 6 19.23 2.34 25.93
CA SER A 6 19.09 3.80 26.09
C SER A 6 19.19 4.57 24.76
N ILE A 7 20.06 4.16 23.84
CA ILE A 7 20.19 4.81 22.52
C ILE A 7 18.96 4.54 21.66
N GLN A 8 18.48 3.30 21.67
CA GLN A 8 17.29 2.90 20.91
C GLN A 8 16.04 3.69 21.36
N GLN A 9 15.87 3.84 22.67
CA GLN A 9 14.75 4.59 23.25
C GLN A 9 14.86 6.09 22.91
N THR A 10 16.04 6.67 23.02
CA THR A 10 16.28 8.09 22.67
C THR A 10 15.96 8.32 21.18
N MET A 11 16.42 7.42 20.30
CA MET A 11 16.10 7.50 18.88
C MET A 11 14.60 7.39 18.59
N SER A 12 13.89 6.48 19.25
CA SER A 12 12.44 6.32 19.06
C SER A 12 11.69 7.58 19.46
N VAL A 13 12.02 8.17 20.61
CA VAL A 13 11.39 9.42 21.08
C VAL A 13 11.70 10.57 20.14
N PHE A 14 12.94 10.71 19.69
CA PHE A 14 13.33 11.76 18.76
C PHE A 14 12.59 11.65 17.43
N VAL A 15 12.59 10.47 16.79
CA VAL A 15 11.90 10.27 15.51
C VAL A 15 10.38 10.45 15.64
N ALA A 16 9.79 9.95 16.74
CA ALA A 16 8.37 10.13 16.99
C ALA A 16 7.99 11.62 17.13
N LYS A 17 8.83 12.40 17.83
CA LYS A 17 8.65 13.86 17.99
C LYS A 17 8.72 14.59 16.64
N GLU A 18 9.78 14.35 15.85
CA GLU A 18 9.95 14.96 14.53
C GLU A 18 8.76 14.63 13.59
N LEU A 19 8.33 13.36 13.58
CA LEU A 19 7.16 12.97 12.78
C LEU A 19 5.87 13.61 13.30
N SER A 20 5.69 13.72 14.62
CA SER A 20 4.52 14.37 15.21
C SER A 20 4.46 15.86 14.84
N GLU A 21 5.59 16.55 14.81
CA GLU A 21 5.68 17.95 14.38
C GLU A 21 5.40 18.11 12.89
N VAL A 22 5.98 17.26 12.04
CA VAL A 22 5.77 17.31 10.57
C VAL A 22 4.33 16.99 10.19
N LEU A 23 3.71 16.02 10.86
CA LEU A 23 2.34 15.56 10.59
C LEU A 23 1.30 16.33 11.40
N ASN A 24 1.74 17.19 12.33
CA ASN A 24 0.88 17.92 13.27
C ASN A 24 -0.15 17.01 13.96
N THR A 25 0.29 15.83 14.38
CA THR A 25 -0.53 14.84 15.09
C THR A 25 0.35 13.94 15.94
N LYS A 26 -0.28 13.16 16.81
CA LYS A 26 0.42 12.23 17.69
C LYS A 26 0.96 11.04 16.92
N VAL A 27 2.28 10.87 16.98
CA VAL A 27 3.01 9.68 16.52
C VAL A 27 3.70 9.04 17.70
N VAL A 28 3.53 7.72 17.85
CA VAL A 28 4.22 6.93 18.87
C VAL A 28 5.05 5.85 18.19
N ILE A 29 6.29 5.72 18.61
CA ILE A 29 7.21 4.65 18.17
C ILE A 29 7.72 3.93 19.41
N GLY A 30 7.45 2.62 19.51
CA GLY A 30 7.86 1.82 20.65
C GLY A 30 9.36 1.61 20.67
N ARG A 31 9.92 1.03 19.62
CA ARG A 31 11.34 0.70 19.56
C ARG A 31 11.91 0.83 18.16
N ILE A 32 13.12 1.38 18.04
CA ILE A 32 13.91 1.37 16.81
C ILE A 32 15.14 0.51 17.01
N ASN A 33 15.35 -0.45 16.12
CA ASN A 33 16.51 -1.33 16.10
C ASN A 33 17.23 -1.25 14.76
N ILE A 34 18.55 -1.31 14.78
CA ILE A 34 19.35 -1.54 13.59
C ILE A 34 19.62 -3.03 13.51
N GLY A 35 18.96 -3.69 12.56
CA GLY A 35 19.11 -5.12 12.31
C GLY A 35 20.32 -5.44 11.45
N LEU A 36 20.56 -6.74 11.29
CA LEU A 36 21.58 -7.24 10.35
C LEU A 36 21.21 -6.86 8.91
N LEU A 37 22.20 -6.79 8.03
CA LEU A 37 22.03 -6.54 6.58
C LEU A 37 21.32 -5.19 6.27
N ASN A 38 21.72 -4.14 6.98
CA ASN A 38 21.26 -2.77 6.71
C ASN A 38 19.75 -2.59 6.83
N ARG A 39 19.16 -3.16 7.85
CA ARG A 39 17.75 -2.99 8.16
C ARG A 39 17.54 -2.08 9.35
N ILE A 40 16.64 -1.15 9.20
CA ILE A 40 16.00 -0.45 10.32
C ILE A 40 14.71 -1.20 10.63
N ILE A 41 14.53 -1.58 11.88
CA ILE A 41 13.32 -2.25 12.35
C ILE A 41 12.67 -1.32 13.36
N ILE A 42 11.42 -0.99 13.13
CA ILE A 42 10.60 -0.13 13.95
C ILE A 42 9.44 -0.98 14.46
N ASP A 43 9.35 -1.15 15.75
CA ASP A 43 8.28 -1.90 16.42
C ASP A 43 7.26 -0.91 17.02
N ASP A 44 5.99 -1.28 16.99
CA ASP A 44 4.87 -0.60 17.65
C ASP A 44 4.73 0.87 17.23
N VAL A 45 4.42 1.09 15.95
CA VAL A 45 4.10 2.43 15.41
C VAL A 45 2.61 2.69 15.55
N LEU A 46 2.28 3.86 16.11
CA LEU A 46 0.93 4.40 16.17
C LEU A 46 0.91 5.78 15.56
N LEU A 47 -0.10 6.07 14.75
CA LEU A 47 -0.37 7.36 14.17
C LEU A 47 -1.85 7.67 14.35
N ASP A 48 -2.14 8.76 15.05
CA ASP A 48 -3.49 9.27 15.18
C ASP A 48 -3.82 10.17 13.98
N ASP A 49 -5.08 10.32 13.65
CA ASP A 49 -5.54 11.33 12.69
C ASP A 49 -5.66 12.72 13.35
N GLN A 50 -6.06 13.72 12.57
CA GLN A 50 -6.21 15.09 13.06
C GLN A 50 -7.33 15.26 14.09
N SER A 51 -8.24 14.28 14.23
CA SER A 51 -9.26 14.24 15.28
C SER A 51 -8.79 13.54 16.56
N GLY A 52 -7.55 13.04 16.59
CA GLY A 52 -6.95 12.33 17.70
C GLY A 52 -7.40 10.87 17.84
N GLN A 53 -7.95 10.29 16.76
CA GLN A 53 -8.33 8.88 16.74
C GLN A 53 -7.22 8.06 16.07
N GLU A 54 -6.98 6.82 16.54
CA GLU A 54 -6.01 5.91 15.94
C GLU A 54 -6.35 5.65 14.48
N MET A 55 -5.49 6.11 13.57
CA MET A 55 -5.65 5.89 12.13
C MET A 55 -4.78 4.75 11.63
N LEU A 56 -3.56 4.64 12.15
CA LEU A 56 -2.61 3.61 11.73
C LEU A 56 -1.92 3.00 12.95
N LYS A 57 -1.94 1.68 13.01
CA LYS A 57 -1.13 0.88 13.93
C LYS A 57 -0.33 -0.15 13.17
N VAL A 58 0.99 -0.23 13.43
CA VAL A 58 1.88 -1.21 12.82
C VAL A 58 2.65 -1.93 13.90
N THR A 59 2.54 -3.26 13.94
CA THR A 59 3.32 -4.07 14.90
C THR A 59 4.80 -4.03 14.58
N ARG A 60 5.16 -4.14 13.28
CA ARG A 60 6.56 -4.05 12.84
C ARG A 60 6.65 -3.50 11.43
N LEU A 61 7.47 -2.46 11.28
CA LEU A 61 7.96 -1.96 10.00
C LEU A 61 9.45 -2.27 9.91
N SER A 62 9.88 -2.84 8.78
CA SER A 62 11.29 -3.05 8.49
C SER A 62 11.64 -2.42 7.16
N ALA A 63 12.62 -1.54 7.15
CA ALA A 63 13.13 -0.89 5.94
C ALA A 63 14.58 -1.30 5.70
N LYS A 64 14.89 -1.73 4.48
CA LYS A 64 16.28 -1.98 4.06
C LYS A 64 16.81 -0.70 3.44
N PHE A 65 17.99 -0.27 3.87
CA PHE A 65 18.67 0.88 3.32
C PHE A 65 19.99 0.48 2.63
N ASP A 66 20.44 1.32 1.69
CA ASP A 66 21.69 1.09 0.97
C ASP A 66 22.85 1.73 1.72
N ILE A 67 23.92 0.98 1.96
CA ILE A 67 25.06 1.44 2.78
C ILE A 67 25.87 2.53 2.07
N MET A 68 26.08 2.41 0.76
CA MET A 68 26.95 3.36 0.04
C MET A 68 26.41 4.80 0.04
N PRO A 69 25.10 5.05 -0.21
CA PRO A 69 24.53 6.37 -0.03
C PRO A 69 24.62 6.88 1.41
N PHE A 70 24.50 5.96 2.40
CA PHE A 70 24.56 6.32 3.82
C PHE A 70 25.89 6.97 4.22
N PHE A 71 27.02 6.45 3.74
CA PHE A 71 28.32 7.07 3.96
C PHE A 71 28.50 8.45 3.29
N LYS A 72 27.61 8.79 2.34
CA LYS A 72 27.55 10.12 1.69
C LYS A 72 26.49 11.03 2.31
N GLY A 73 25.98 10.68 3.48
CA GLY A 73 24.92 11.43 4.17
C GLY A 73 23.53 11.30 3.52
N LYS A 74 23.32 10.30 2.63
CA LYS A 74 22.03 10.05 1.97
C LYS A 74 21.45 8.73 2.46
N ILE A 75 20.16 8.72 2.80
CA ILE A 75 19.42 7.50 3.17
C ILE A 75 18.63 7.04 1.95
N SER A 76 19.02 5.93 1.36
CA SER A 76 18.29 5.28 0.26
C SER A 76 17.60 4.02 0.79
N ILE A 77 16.25 3.98 0.69
CA ILE A 77 15.43 2.84 1.12
C ILE A 77 15.03 2.04 -0.11
N SER A 78 15.45 0.77 -0.14
CA SER A 78 15.21 -0.13 -1.27
C SER A 78 14.09 -1.15 -1.05
N SER A 79 13.76 -1.47 0.20
CA SER A 79 12.72 -2.45 0.52
C SER A 79 12.02 -2.10 1.82
N VAL A 80 10.70 -2.25 1.81
CA VAL A 80 9.84 -2.05 2.99
C VAL A 80 9.05 -3.31 3.27
N GLN A 81 9.00 -3.72 4.54
CA GLN A 81 8.21 -4.84 5.02
C GLN A 81 7.30 -4.34 6.15
N LEU A 82 6.00 -4.55 5.99
CA LEU A 82 4.97 -4.27 6.97
C LEU A 82 4.41 -5.57 7.52
N PHE A 83 4.41 -5.70 8.82
CA PHE A 83 3.87 -6.86 9.51
C PHE A 83 2.88 -6.42 10.58
N GLY A 84 1.65 -6.95 10.49
CA GLY A 84 0.62 -6.66 11.47
C GLY A 84 0.23 -5.18 11.47
N PHE A 85 -0.25 -4.64 10.34
CA PHE A 85 -0.79 -3.30 10.32
C PHE A 85 -2.32 -3.31 10.40
N ASN A 86 -2.85 -2.27 11.00
CA ASN A 86 -4.27 -1.92 11.01
C ASN A 86 -4.40 -0.45 10.59
N ILE A 87 -5.17 -0.20 9.54
CA ILE A 87 -5.43 1.15 9.04
C ILE A 87 -6.93 1.40 9.09
N ASP A 88 -7.31 2.51 9.71
CA ASP A 88 -8.70 2.99 9.75
C ASP A 88 -8.84 4.29 8.97
N LEU A 89 -9.38 4.17 7.76
CA LEU A 89 -9.60 5.28 6.85
C LEU A 89 -11.07 5.70 6.89
N ARG A 90 -11.31 7.00 6.97
CA ARG A 90 -12.70 7.50 7.03
C ARG A 90 -12.86 8.87 6.41
N LYS A 91 -14.08 9.14 6.01
CA LYS A 91 -14.59 10.42 5.57
C LYS A 91 -15.88 10.70 6.32
N GLU A 92 -16.15 11.96 6.61
CA GLU A 92 -17.44 12.36 7.19
C GLU A 92 -18.56 12.21 6.17
N THR A 93 -18.37 12.77 4.98
CA THR A 93 -19.28 12.67 3.84
C THR A 93 -18.51 12.28 2.57
N PRO A 94 -19.16 11.88 1.47
CA PRO A 94 -18.47 11.57 0.21
C PRO A 94 -17.57 12.70 -0.31
N GLU A 95 -17.96 13.97 -0.05
CA GLU A 95 -17.26 15.18 -0.50
C GLU A 95 -16.17 15.62 0.48
N SER A 96 -16.21 15.17 1.74
CA SER A 96 -15.22 15.52 2.76
C SER A 96 -13.85 14.96 2.42
N PRO A 97 -12.76 15.63 2.83
CA PRO A 97 -11.43 15.07 2.70
C PRO A 97 -11.30 13.83 3.60
N PRO A 98 -10.54 12.81 3.18
CA PRO A 98 -10.27 11.65 4.02
C PRO A 98 -9.38 12.01 5.22
N ASN A 99 -9.54 11.26 6.32
CA ASN A 99 -8.77 11.49 7.56
C ASN A 99 -7.24 11.37 7.40
N PHE A 100 -6.76 10.77 6.32
CA PHE A 100 -5.33 10.66 6.01
C PHE A 100 -4.80 11.75 5.07
N LYS A 101 -5.65 12.72 4.65
CA LYS A 101 -5.24 13.79 3.70
C LYS A 101 -4.02 14.56 4.19
N PHE A 102 -3.93 14.85 5.49
CA PHE A 102 -2.82 15.56 6.09
C PHE A 102 -1.47 14.86 5.89
N VAL A 103 -1.45 13.52 5.84
CA VAL A 103 -0.24 12.75 5.54
C VAL A 103 0.21 13.02 4.10
N LEU A 104 -0.72 12.99 3.15
CA LEU A 104 -0.43 13.29 1.74
C LEU A 104 0.06 14.72 1.57
N ASP A 105 -0.59 15.68 2.23
CA ASP A 105 -0.23 17.11 2.19
C ASP A 105 1.17 17.35 2.78
N ALA A 106 1.52 16.70 3.88
CA ALA A 106 2.83 16.81 4.50
C ALA A 106 3.96 16.31 3.59
N PHE A 107 3.69 15.31 2.76
CA PHE A 107 4.66 14.80 1.78
C PHE A 107 4.65 15.58 0.46
N ALA A 108 3.51 16.12 0.03
CA ALA A 108 3.39 16.91 -1.19
C ALA A 108 4.05 18.31 -1.08
N SER A 109 3.99 18.93 0.10
CA SER A 109 4.53 20.29 0.32
C SER A 109 6.06 20.40 0.28
N LYS A 110 6.79 19.29 0.20
CA LYS A 110 8.26 19.28 0.12
C LYS A 110 8.83 19.58 -1.27
N ASP A 111 8.00 19.72 -2.30
CA ASP A 111 8.46 20.01 -3.67
C ASP A 111 8.80 21.50 -3.94
N THR A 112 8.51 22.43 -3.01
CA THR A 112 8.71 23.88 -3.25
C THR A 112 10.01 24.46 -2.69
N VAL A 113 10.77 23.71 -1.90
CA VAL A 113 12.10 24.10 -1.46
C VAL A 113 13.09 23.03 -1.90
N LYS A 114 13.97 23.35 -2.86
CA LYS A 114 15.15 22.56 -3.24
C LYS A 114 16.13 22.44 -2.04
N ARG A 115 15.72 21.78 -0.97
CA ARG A 115 16.65 21.16 -0.05
C ARG A 115 16.98 19.80 -0.67
N GLU A 116 18.24 19.57 -0.95
CA GLU A 116 18.71 18.23 -1.30
C GLU A 116 18.22 17.30 -0.18
N SER A 117 17.14 16.56 -0.45
CA SER A 117 16.60 15.61 0.51
C SER A 117 17.68 14.56 0.76
N SER A 118 18.10 14.43 2.00
CA SER A 118 19.02 13.35 2.40
C SER A 118 18.35 11.97 2.32
N LEU A 119 17.03 11.93 2.06
CA LEU A 119 16.23 10.72 1.96
C LEU A 119 15.86 10.45 0.50
N ASP A 120 16.34 9.33 -0.03
CA ASP A 120 16.03 8.80 -1.36
C ASP A 120 15.18 7.53 -1.23
N LEU A 121 13.91 7.61 -1.60
CA LEU A 121 12.97 6.50 -1.54
C LEU A 121 12.94 5.76 -2.89
N ARG A 122 13.88 4.86 -3.09
CA ARG A 122 13.89 3.94 -4.24
C ARG A 122 13.27 2.60 -3.87
N ILE A 123 12.05 2.63 -3.36
CA ILE A 123 11.37 1.42 -2.89
C ILE A 123 11.06 0.53 -4.09
N ASN A 124 11.84 -0.53 -4.24
CA ASN A 124 11.66 -1.52 -5.32
C ASN A 124 11.01 -2.83 -4.83
N SER A 125 10.76 -2.96 -3.53
CA SER A 125 10.09 -4.12 -2.95
C SER A 125 9.27 -3.74 -1.73
N ILE A 126 7.99 -4.12 -1.75
CA ILE A 126 7.06 -3.95 -0.63
C ILE A 126 6.49 -5.33 -0.28
N LEU A 127 6.68 -5.75 0.97
CA LEU A 127 6.12 -6.96 1.51
C LEU A 127 5.15 -6.63 2.65
N ILE A 128 3.91 -7.07 2.53
CA ILE A 128 2.85 -6.88 3.51
C ILE A 128 2.39 -8.23 4.03
N ARG A 129 2.25 -8.37 5.34
CA ARG A 129 1.71 -9.56 5.99
C ARG A 129 0.83 -9.18 7.17
N ARG A 130 -0.29 -9.90 7.34
CA ARG A 130 -1.26 -9.70 8.43
C ARG A 130 -1.81 -8.28 8.47
N GLY A 131 -2.14 -7.72 7.30
CA GLY A 131 -2.75 -6.41 7.21
C GLY A 131 -4.25 -6.45 7.44
N ARG A 132 -4.76 -5.35 8.02
CA ARG A 132 -6.19 -5.03 8.10
C ARG A 132 -6.37 -3.60 7.65
N MET A 133 -7.47 -3.32 6.98
CA MET A 133 -7.84 -1.97 6.56
C MET A 133 -9.35 -1.82 6.63
N SER A 134 -9.81 -0.75 7.24
CA SER A 134 -11.18 -0.30 7.14
C SER A 134 -11.25 1.03 6.37
N TYR A 135 -12.34 1.21 5.67
CA TYR A 135 -12.70 2.49 5.04
C TYR A 135 -14.19 2.73 5.24
N HIS A 136 -14.53 3.89 5.79
CA HIS A 136 -15.91 4.25 6.08
C HIS A 136 -16.21 5.68 5.63
N VAL A 137 -17.37 5.87 5.00
CA VAL A 137 -18.00 7.17 4.81
C VAL A 137 -19.12 7.28 5.85
N LEU A 138 -18.90 8.06 6.92
CA LEU A 138 -19.71 8.02 8.14
C LEU A 138 -21.17 8.44 7.93
N SER A 139 -21.44 9.31 6.94
CA SER A 139 -22.81 9.73 6.58
C SER A 139 -23.61 8.69 5.81
N GLU A 140 -22.97 7.61 5.34
CA GLU A 140 -23.60 6.60 4.50
C GLU A 140 -23.95 5.36 5.32
N GLN A 141 -24.97 4.63 4.86
CA GLN A 141 -25.40 3.41 5.56
C GLN A 141 -24.56 2.19 5.17
N GLU A 142 -24.28 1.35 6.13
CA GLU A 142 -23.70 0.03 5.88
C GLU A 142 -24.72 -0.91 5.22
N THR A 143 -24.25 -1.79 4.35
CA THR A 143 -25.07 -2.82 3.69
C THR A 143 -24.56 -4.22 4.04
N PRO A 144 -25.00 -4.80 5.16
CA PRO A 144 -24.54 -6.13 5.58
C PRO A 144 -24.78 -7.20 4.52
N GLY A 145 -23.83 -8.09 4.35
CA GLY A 145 -23.91 -9.21 3.39
C GLY A 145 -23.67 -8.81 1.93
N LYS A 146 -23.32 -7.56 1.64
CA LYS A 146 -23.04 -7.08 0.29
C LYS A 146 -21.77 -6.23 0.28
N PHE A 147 -21.10 -6.21 -0.86
CA PHE A 147 -20.00 -5.27 -1.08
C PHE A 147 -20.53 -3.83 -1.11
N ASN A 148 -19.90 -2.97 -0.32
CA ASN A 148 -20.23 -1.56 -0.27
C ASN A 148 -18.94 -0.74 -0.36
N ALA A 149 -18.73 -0.05 -1.48
CA ALA A 149 -17.53 0.76 -1.71
C ALA A 149 -17.37 1.94 -0.72
N LYS A 150 -18.43 2.31 0.02
CA LYS A 150 -18.41 3.34 1.05
C LYS A 150 -18.10 2.77 2.46
N HIS A 151 -18.17 1.46 2.61
CA HIS A 151 -17.85 0.72 3.83
C HIS A 151 -17.10 -0.57 3.50
N ILE A 152 -15.78 -0.51 3.51
CA ILE A 152 -14.91 -1.63 3.16
C ILE A 152 -14.15 -2.09 4.41
N GLN A 153 -14.15 -3.39 4.68
CA GLN A 153 -13.39 -3.99 5.77
C GLN A 153 -12.53 -5.14 5.25
N LEU A 154 -11.26 -4.84 4.99
CA LEU A 154 -10.29 -5.82 4.50
C LEU A 154 -9.52 -6.44 5.66
N GLN A 155 -9.32 -7.74 5.62
CA GLN A 155 -8.52 -8.50 6.57
C GLN A 155 -7.63 -9.52 5.86
N ASN A 156 -6.69 -10.11 6.60
CA ASN A 156 -5.74 -11.09 6.07
C ASN A 156 -4.96 -10.59 4.85
N ILE A 157 -4.72 -9.27 4.78
CA ILE A 157 -4.02 -8.66 3.64
C ILE A 157 -2.57 -9.17 3.61
N ILE A 158 -2.22 -9.81 2.50
CA ILE A 158 -0.85 -10.21 2.18
C ILE A 158 -0.53 -9.64 0.80
N ALA A 159 0.57 -8.89 0.67
CA ALA A 159 1.01 -8.39 -0.61
C ALA A 159 2.53 -8.55 -0.77
N ASN A 160 2.96 -8.91 -1.98
CA ASN A 160 4.35 -8.93 -2.39
C ASN A 160 4.44 -8.19 -3.73
N ILE A 161 4.92 -6.96 -3.65
CA ILE A 161 4.94 -6.00 -4.74
C ILE A 161 6.39 -5.65 -5.07
N SER A 162 6.73 -5.64 -6.35
CA SER A 162 7.99 -5.12 -6.87
C SER A 162 7.71 -3.86 -7.68
N LEU A 163 8.45 -2.80 -7.44
CA LEU A 163 8.35 -1.54 -8.17
C LEU A 163 9.70 -1.29 -8.86
N LYS A 164 9.73 -1.33 -10.19
CA LYS A 164 10.94 -1.13 -10.96
C LYS A 164 11.10 0.31 -11.45
N ALA A 165 9.99 0.97 -11.74
CA ALA A 165 9.95 2.38 -12.11
C ALA A 165 8.66 3.01 -11.60
N LEU A 166 8.77 4.23 -11.11
CA LEU A 166 7.67 5.11 -10.77
C LEU A 166 8.09 6.54 -11.06
N SER A 167 7.53 7.12 -12.12
CA SER A 167 7.70 8.51 -12.51
C SER A 167 6.36 9.09 -12.95
N LYS A 168 6.33 10.37 -13.30
CA LYS A 168 5.10 10.99 -13.82
C LYS A 168 4.58 10.30 -15.07
N ASP A 169 5.49 9.77 -15.89
CA ASP A 169 5.17 9.27 -17.23
C ASP A 169 5.41 7.76 -17.37
N SER A 170 5.76 7.05 -16.29
CA SER A 170 6.11 5.63 -16.37
C SER A 170 5.90 4.91 -15.04
N LEU A 171 5.17 3.80 -15.11
CA LEU A 171 4.98 2.86 -14.00
C LEU A 171 5.38 1.46 -14.45
N ASN A 172 6.28 0.81 -13.71
CA ASN A 172 6.60 -0.61 -13.88
C ASN A 172 6.48 -1.33 -12.55
N LEU A 173 5.42 -2.11 -12.43
CA LEU A 173 4.97 -2.75 -11.20
C LEU A 173 4.80 -4.24 -11.42
N GLY A 174 5.26 -5.04 -10.46
CA GLY A 174 4.95 -6.47 -10.40
C GLY A 174 4.24 -6.81 -9.10
N ILE A 175 3.09 -7.44 -9.16
CA ILE A 175 2.42 -8.06 -8.02
C ILE A 175 2.68 -9.55 -8.12
N LYS A 176 3.54 -10.08 -7.25
CA LYS A 176 3.79 -11.53 -7.16
C LYS A 176 2.67 -12.25 -6.41
N ARG A 177 2.09 -11.57 -5.44
CA ARG A 177 0.96 -12.04 -4.66
C ARG A 177 0.23 -10.85 -4.04
N LEU A 178 -1.06 -10.83 -4.19
CA LEU A 178 -2.00 -10.07 -3.36
C LEU A 178 -3.10 -11.04 -2.94
N SER A 179 -3.39 -11.13 -1.66
CA SER A 179 -4.53 -11.87 -1.11
C SER A 179 -5.16 -11.06 0.01
N LEU A 180 -6.47 -11.15 0.15
CA LEU A 180 -7.26 -10.45 1.17
C LEU A 180 -8.66 -11.07 1.27
N ASP A 181 -9.31 -10.81 2.38
CA ASP A 181 -10.73 -11.10 2.57
C ASP A 181 -11.46 -9.78 2.84
N GLU A 182 -12.64 -9.59 2.23
CA GLU A 182 -13.56 -8.49 2.55
C GLU A 182 -14.66 -9.04 3.46
N LYS A 183 -14.78 -8.46 4.67
CA LYS A 183 -15.56 -9.05 5.75
C LYS A 183 -17.07 -8.92 5.55
N ALA A 184 -17.55 -7.79 5.02
CA ALA A 184 -18.99 -7.51 4.94
C ALA A 184 -19.67 -8.35 3.86
N SER A 185 -19.05 -8.48 2.69
CA SER A 185 -19.57 -9.26 1.55
C SER A 185 -19.19 -10.74 1.57
N GLY A 186 -18.19 -11.11 2.38
CA GLY A 186 -17.60 -12.46 2.34
C GLY A 186 -16.69 -12.72 1.14
N PHE A 187 -16.35 -11.67 0.36
CA PHE A 187 -15.43 -11.82 -0.77
C PHE A 187 -14.04 -12.23 -0.29
N SER A 188 -13.46 -13.22 -0.94
CA SER A 188 -12.12 -13.73 -0.63
C SER A 188 -11.28 -13.82 -1.90
N LEU A 189 -10.21 -13.04 -1.95
CA LEU A 189 -9.18 -13.11 -2.97
C LEU A 189 -8.05 -14.00 -2.46
N LYS A 190 -7.96 -15.23 -2.97
CA LYS A 190 -6.90 -16.19 -2.57
C LYS A 190 -5.55 -15.77 -3.10
N LYS A 191 -5.52 -15.27 -4.34
CA LYS A 191 -4.32 -14.77 -4.97
C LYS A 191 -4.66 -13.88 -6.18
N MET A 192 -3.93 -12.81 -6.31
CA MET A 192 -3.79 -12.06 -7.56
C MET A 192 -2.31 -11.87 -7.86
N SER A 193 -1.92 -12.01 -9.11
CA SER A 193 -0.58 -11.69 -9.59
C SER A 193 -0.63 -11.08 -10.98
N LEU A 194 0.31 -10.18 -11.26
CA LEU A 194 0.44 -9.52 -12.56
C LEU A 194 1.82 -8.84 -12.70
N LYS A 195 2.17 -8.51 -13.94
CA LYS A 195 3.20 -7.53 -14.26
C LYS A 195 2.55 -6.41 -15.04
N LEU A 196 2.77 -5.17 -14.63
CA LEU A 196 2.16 -3.99 -15.25
C LEU A 196 3.27 -3.03 -15.69
N VAL A 197 3.17 -2.60 -16.93
CA VAL A 197 3.98 -1.52 -17.48
C VAL A 197 3.02 -0.50 -18.10
N ALA A 198 3.05 0.71 -17.59
CA ALA A 198 2.19 1.79 -18.05
C ALA A 198 2.96 3.07 -18.32
N ASN A 199 2.44 3.87 -19.22
CA ASN A 199 2.85 5.25 -19.48
C ASN A 199 1.61 6.13 -19.63
N ASP A 200 1.76 7.34 -20.14
CA ASP A 200 0.67 8.32 -20.33
C ASP A 200 -0.31 7.96 -21.45
N LYS A 201 0.00 6.94 -22.28
CA LYS A 201 -0.75 6.54 -23.48
C LYS A 201 -1.23 5.10 -23.48
N GLN A 202 -0.53 4.23 -22.76
CA GLN A 202 -0.83 2.80 -22.79
C GLN A 202 -0.48 2.10 -21.49
N THR A 203 -1.18 1.00 -21.22
CA THR A 203 -0.89 0.06 -20.14
C THR A 203 -0.85 -1.36 -20.67
N ASN A 204 0.23 -2.07 -20.39
CA ASN A 204 0.36 -3.50 -20.63
C ASN A 204 0.35 -4.24 -19.31
N ILE A 205 -0.51 -5.24 -19.19
CA ILE A 205 -0.56 -6.14 -18.03
C ILE A 205 -0.31 -7.56 -18.53
N ASP A 206 0.77 -8.17 -18.07
CA ASP A 206 1.16 -9.53 -18.43
C ASP A 206 0.97 -10.48 -17.27
N ASN A 207 0.67 -11.75 -17.60
CA ASN A 207 0.53 -12.85 -16.65
C ASN A 207 -0.48 -12.54 -15.53
N PHE A 208 -1.58 -11.90 -15.88
CA PHE A 208 -2.64 -11.60 -14.94
C PHE A 208 -3.33 -12.90 -14.48
N THR A 209 -3.35 -13.10 -13.19
CA THR A 209 -4.00 -14.26 -12.58
C THR A 209 -4.84 -13.80 -11.40
N ILE A 210 -6.09 -14.27 -11.33
CA ILE A 210 -6.95 -14.17 -10.15
C ILE A 210 -7.37 -15.56 -9.75
N GLU A 211 -7.23 -15.89 -8.47
CA GLU A 211 -7.72 -17.10 -7.82
C GLU A 211 -8.69 -16.71 -6.72
N LEU A 212 -9.94 -17.06 -6.88
CA LEU A 212 -11.02 -17.00 -5.90
C LEU A 212 -11.24 -18.40 -5.31
N PRO A 213 -12.08 -18.59 -4.28
CA PRO A 213 -12.31 -19.91 -3.69
C PRO A 213 -12.74 -20.99 -4.69
N GLU A 214 -13.58 -20.62 -5.67
CA GLU A 214 -14.19 -21.57 -6.61
C GLU A 214 -13.91 -21.23 -8.08
N THR A 215 -13.17 -20.16 -8.35
CA THR A 215 -12.94 -19.68 -9.72
C THR A 215 -11.52 -19.19 -9.88
N SER A 216 -10.91 -19.52 -11.00
CA SER A 216 -9.64 -18.91 -11.40
C SER A 216 -9.72 -18.37 -12.82
N LEU A 217 -9.06 -17.23 -13.04
CA LEU A 217 -8.93 -16.59 -14.34
C LEU A 217 -7.47 -16.30 -14.61
N LYS A 218 -7.00 -16.65 -15.80
CA LYS A 218 -5.66 -16.30 -16.30
C LYS A 218 -5.79 -15.61 -17.64
N LEU A 219 -5.19 -14.43 -17.73
CA LEU A 219 -5.02 -13.68 -18.97
C LEU A 219 -3.52 -13.52 -19.24
N ASP A 220 -3.09 -13.86 -20.45
CA ASP A 220 -1.68 -13.76 -20.81
C ASP A 220 -1.26 -12.31 -20.92
N THR A 221 -2.06 -11.52 -21.65
CA THR A 221 -1.81 -10.10 -21.85
C THR A 221 -3.11 -9.34 -21.88
N ILE A 222 -3.13 -8.17 -21.23
CA ILE A 222 -4.16 -7.14 -21.36
C ILE A 222 -3.43 -5.89 -21.85
N HIS A 223 -3.93 -5.31 -22.93
CA HIS A 223 -3.42 -4.08 -23.49
C HIS A 223 -4.50 -3.00 -23.47
N LEU A 224 -4.15 -1.85 -22.89
CA LEU A 224 -5.01 -0.67 -22.80
C LEU A 224 -4.34 0.48 -23.55
N GLU A 225 -5.09 1.15 -24.42
CA GLU A 225 -4.68 2.38 -25.11
C GLU A 225 -5.64 3.51 -24.73
N TYR A 226 -5.10 4.69 -24.48
CA TYR A 226 -5.85 5.87 -24.06
C TYR A 226 -5.09 7.16 -24.39
N ASP A 227 -5.80 8.25 -24.60
CA ASP A 227 -5.20 9.55 -24.92
C ASP A 227 -4.52 10.21 -23.70
N SER A 228 -5.05 9.96 -22.51
CA SER A 228 -4.53 10.45 -21.24
C SER A 228 -5.09 9.65 -20.07
N LEU A 229 -4.49 9.78 -18.88
CA LEU A 229 -5.00 9.13 -17.66
C LEU A 229 -6.43 9.58 -17.29
N LYS A 230 -6.89 10.75 -17.76
CA LYS A 230 -8.30 11.19 -17.59
C LYS A 230 -9.30 10.34 -18.35
N ALA A 231 -8.86 9.59 -19.36
CA ALA A 231 -9.73 8.67 -20.11
C ALA A 231 -10.33 7.58 -19.20
N PHE A 232 -9.67 7.26 -18.07
CA PHE A 232 -10.20 6.29 -17.10
C PHE A 232 -11.47 6.77 -16.38
N ASP A 233 -11.76 8.07 -16.34
CA ASP A 233 -13.02 8.63 -15.82
C ASP A 233 -14.22 8.21 -16.72
N ARG A 234 -13.95 7.89 -18.00
CA ARG A 234 -14.91 7.40 -18.98
C ARG A 234 -14.38 6.14 -19.67
N PHE A 235 -14.04 5.15 -18.88
CA PHE A 235 -13.31 3.95 -19.32
C PHE A 235 -13.93 3.29 -20.56
N THR A 236 -15.23 3.08 -20.58
CA THR A 236 -15.93 2.40 -21.69
C THR A 236 -15.96 3.17 -23.00
N GLU A 237 -15.74 4.49 -22.95
CA GLU A 237 -15.83 5.37 -24.11
C GLU A 237 -14.45 5.78 -24.65
N GLN A 238 -13.44 5.89 -23.77
CA GLN A 238 -12.16 6.52 -24.07
C GLN A 238 -10.95 5.60 -23.90
N VAL A 239 -11.16 4.35 -23.47
CA VAL A 239 -10.09 3.37 -23.33
C VAL A 239 -10.33 2.20 -24.27
N HIS A 240 -9.41 2.00 -25.21
CA HIS A 240 -9.39 0.81 -26.04
C HIS A 240 -8.67 -0.29 -25.29
N PHE A 241 -9.34 -1.44 -25.12
CA PHE A 241 -8.70 -2.58 -24.48
C PHE A 241 -8.77 -3.83 -25.33
N SER A 242 -7.72 -4.60 -25.30
CA SER A 242 -7.64 -5.95 -25.86
C SER A 242 -7.02 -6.89 -24.82
N PHE A 243 -7.42 -8.16 -24.87
CA PHE A 243 -6.85 -9.16 -24.00
C PHE A 243 -6.75 -10.51 -24.68
N ARG A 244 -5.79 -11.31 -24.24
CA ARG A 244 -5.65 -12.71 -24.61
C ARG A 244 -5.99 -13.57 -23.41
N LEU A 245 -7.06 -14.34 -23.54
CA LEU A 245 -7.51 -15.30 -22.54
C LEU A 245 -6.67 -16.57 -22.63
N SER A 246 -6.08 -17.00 -21.52
CA SER A 246 -5.37 -18.27 -21.43
C SER A 246 -6.25 -19.37 -20.85
N LEU A 247 -6.90 -19.13 -19.71
CA LEU A 247 -7.69 -20.13 -19.01
C LEU A 247 -8.73 -19.50 -18.09
N ILE A 248 -9.95 -20.03 -18.12
CA ILE A 248 -10.96 -19.86 -17.07
C ILE A 248 -11.26 -21.24 -16.51
N HIS A 249 -11.13 -21.40 -15.19
CA HIS A 249 -11.51 -22.60 -14.48
C HIS A 249 -12.55 -22.24 -13.42
N ILE A 250 -13.71 -22.89 -13.47
CA ILE A 250 -14.78 -22.80 -12.47
C ILE A 250 -14.91 -24.17 -11.85
N SER A 251 -14.67 -24.28 -10.55
CA SER A 251 -14.89 -25.52 -9.81
C SER A 251 -16.39 -25.66 -9.55
N GLU A 252 -17.01 -26.72 -10.04
CA GLU A 252 -18.37 -27.05 -9.61
C GLU A 252 -18.33 -27.48 -8.13
N PRO A 253 -19.27 -27.01 -7.29
CA PRO A 253 -19.38 -27.52 -5.93
C PRO A 253 -19.68 -29.00 -6.02
N THR A 254 -18.79 -29.86 -5.50
CA THR A 254 -19.03 -31.31 -5.36
C THR A 254 -20.27 -31.49 -4.50
N ARG A 255 -21.40 -31.79 -5.12
CA ARG A 255 -22.55 -32.34 -4.41
C ARG A 255 -22.11 -33.69 -3.83
N HIS A 256 -21.80 -33.71 -2.56
CA HIS A 256 -21.75 -34.96 -1.82
C HIS A 256 -23.18 -35.50 -1.78
N ALA A 257 -23.42 -36.56 -2.56
CA ALA A 257 -24.61 -37.38 -2.48
C ALA A 257 -24.59 -38.19 -1.18
#